data_070a19749211903dd3bf4fa64d7888fe
#
_entry.id   070a19749211903dd3bf4fa64d7888fe
#
_cell.length_a   1.000
_cell.length_b   1.000
_cell.length_c   1.000
_cell.angle_alpha   90.00
_cell.angle_beta   90.00
_cell.angle_gamma   90.00
#
_symmetry.space_group_name_H-M   'P 1'
#
loop_
_entity.id
_entity.type
_entity.pdbx_description
1 polymer ?
#
loop_
_entity_poly.entity_id
_entity_poly.type
_entity_poly.pdbx_seq_one_letter_code
_entity_poly.pdbx_strand_id
1 'polypeptide(L)'
;MSATTLPEPAGAAAVRPAAVSVHGAWKSFGGQQVLAGIDLEVAAGEVLVVLGPSGSGKSTLLRAINHLEQLDAGHVEVGGEPIGVRHYRGRFKELGQRQIRVQRGRIGFVFQNFNLFPHLTALDNVAAAPVATGRATRAEARERARALLDRVGLAERAESYPRQLSGGQQQRVAIARALALEPGVILFDEPTSALDPELVGEVLAVIKDLATSGTTLIVVTHEIGFAREVADSVVFLDGGRVVEQGPPSEVLSAPRHPRTREFLSRVL
;
A
#
# COMPACT_ATOMS: atom_id res chain seq x y z
N MET A 1 -33.75 37.59 33.77
CA MET A 1 -32.62 37.71 32.82
C MET A 1 -32.12 36.30 32.53
N SER A 2 -32.62 35.69 31.44
CA SER A 2 -32.25 34.33 31.06
C SER A 2 -31.04 34.37 30.13
N ALA A 3 -29.95 33.75 30.55
CA ALA A 3 -28.75 33.61 29.73
C ALA A 3 -28.98 32.48 28.68
N THR A 4 -29.01 32.86 27.42
CA THR A 4 -29.05 31.93 26.30
C THR A 4 -27.61 31.40 26.07
N THR A 5 -27.38 30.13 26.41
CA THR A 5 -26.14 29.43 26.14
C THR A 5 -26.11 29.08 24.64
N LEU A 6 -25.12 29.61 23.92
CA LEU A 6 -24.87 29.24 22.52
C LEU A 6 -24.38 27.78 22.48
N PRO A 7 -24.80 26.95 21.47
CA PRO A 7 -24.28 25.59 21.32
C PRO A 7 -22.79 25.66 20.95
N GLU A 8 -21.97 24.81 21.60
CA GLU A 8 -20.57 24.57 21.20
C GLU A 8 -20.51 24.09 19.75
N PRO A 9 -19.50 24.53 18.96
CA PRO A 9 -19.33 24.02 17.60
C PRO A 9 -18.98 22.54 17.67
N ALA A 10 -19.72 21.72 16.88
CA ALA A 10 -19.46 20.29 16.71
C ALA A 10 -17.98 20.08 16.43
N GLY A 11 -17.37 19.18 17.21
CA GLY A 11 -15.93 18.94 17.23
C GLY A 11 -15.35 18.76 15.82
N ALA A 12 -14.36 19.59 15.51
CA ALA A 12 -13.51 19.40 14.35
C ALA A 12 -12.89 18.00 14.47
N ALA A 13 -13.16 17.14 13.48
CA ALA A 13 -12.52 15.84 13.40
C ALA A 13 -11.01 16.06 13.47
N ALA A 14 -10.34 15.42 14.43
CA ALA A 14 -8.90 15.56 14.61
C ALA A 14 -8.23 15.19 13.27
N VAL A 15 -7.53 16.13 12.65
CA VAL A 15 -6.80 15.92 11.40
C VAL A 15 -5.72 14.89 11.71
N ARG A 16 -5.88 13.66 11.18
CA ARG A 16 -4.86 12.62 11.32
C ARG A 16 -3.62 13.05 10.56
N PRO A 17 -2.39 12.89 11.11
CA PRO A 17 -1.18 13.23 10.38
C PRO A 17 -1.09 12.37 9.11
N ALA A 18 -0.58 12.94 8.03
CA ALA A 18 -0.36 12.20 6.80
C ALA A 18 0.69 11.10 7.01
N ALA A 19 0.33 9.86 6.65
CA ALA A 19 1.26 8.74 6.64
C ALA A 19 2.08 8.71 5.35
N VAL A 20 1.46 9.11 4.23
CA VAL A 20 2.09 9.24 2.92
C VAL A 20 1.64 10.53 2.26
N SER A 21 2.60 11.30 1.73
CA SER A 21 2.34 12.47 0.91
C SER A 21 3.14 12.38 -0.38
N VAL A 22 2.49 12.55 -1.52
CA VAL A 22 3.10 12.59 -2.86
C VAL A 22 2.94 14.00 -3.40
N HIS A 23 4.04 14.63 -3.79
CA HIS A 23 4.06 16.02 -4.23
C HIS A 23 4.55 16.12 -5.66
N GLY A 24 3.65 16.45 -6.58
CA GLY A 24 3.93 16.68 -7.99
C GLY A 24 4.73 15.57 -8.64
N ALA A 25 4.32 14.31 -8.48
CA ALA A 25 5.07 13.16 -8.97
C ALA A 25 5.02 13.05 -10.50
N TRP A 26 6.18 13.12 -11.14
CA TRP A 26 6.37 12.93 -12.59
C TRP A 26 7.27 11.75 -12.86
N LYS A 27 6.90 10.92 -13.84
CA LYS A 27 7.71 9.79 -14.30
C LYS A 27 7.46 9.48 -15.77
N SER A 28 8.55 9.26 -16.51
CA SER A 28 8.52 8.83 -17.92
C SER A 28 9.43 7.63 -18.12
N PHE A 29 9.09 6.77 -19.08
CA PHE A 29 9.91 5.66 -19.55
C PHE A 29 10.03 5.74 -21.08
N GLY A 30 11.24 5.81 -21.60
CA GLY A 30 11.46 5.86 -23.05
C GLY A 30 10.72 7.00 -23.75
N GLY A 31 10.53 8.15 -23.08
CA GLY A 31 9.78 9.29 -23.60
C GLY A 31 8.26 9.21 -23.40
N GLN A 32 7.72 8.08 -22.97
CA GLN A 32 6.31 7.94 -22.61
C GLN A 32 6.08 8.37 -21.16
N GLN A 33 5.22 9.36 -20.97
CA GLN A 33 4.82 9.82 -19.64
C GLN A 33 3.87 8.82 -18.97
N VAL A 34 4.21 8.41 -17.73
CA VAL A 34 3.44 7.43 -16.95
C VAL A 34 2.85 8.05 -15.69
N LEU A 35 3.54 9.01 -15.06
CA LEU A 35 3.00 9.86 -14.00
C LEU A 35 3.13 11.31 -14.44
N ALA A 36 2.08 12.11 -14.25
CA ALA A 36 1.92 13.44 -14.83
C ALA A 36 1.51 14.48 -13.80
N GLY A 37 2.35 14.68 -12.77
CA GLY A 37 2.11 15.65 -11.70
C GLY A 37 1.05 15.15 -10.72
N ILE A 38 1.30 13.99 -10.10
CA ILE A 38 0.39 13.42 -9.09
C ILE A 38 0.66 14.08 -7.74
N ASP A 39 -0.40 14.62 -7.14
CA ASP A 39 -0.48 15.01 -5.75
C ASP A 39 -1.44 14.06 -5.03
N LEU A 40 -1.04 13.52 -3.86
CA LEU A 40 -1.83 12.57 -3.10
C LEU A 40 -1.44 12.62 -1.62
N GLU A 41 -2.44 12.60 -0.75
CA GLU A 41 -2.25 12.46 0.69
C GLU A 41 -3.02 11.26 1.22
N VAL A 42 -2.40 10.51 2.14
CA VAL A 42 -3.01 9.37 2.83
C VAL A 42 -2.78 9.57 4.32
N ALA A 43 -3.86 9.65 5.09
CA ALA A 43 -3.78 9.82 6.53
C ALA A 43 -3.31 8.53 7.25
N ALA A 44 -2.77 8.67 8.44
CA ALA A 44 -2.43 7.51 9.26
C ALA A 44 -3.69 6.69 9.62
N GLY A 45 -3.62 5.37 9.38
CA GLY A 45 -4.73 4.44 9.56
C GLY A 45 -5.80 4.50 8.47
N GLU A 46 -5.57 5.25 7.39
CA GLU A 46 -6.47 5.30 6.24
C GLU A 46 -6.22 4.12 5.29
N VAL A 47 -7.29 3.63 4.70
CA VAL A 47 -7.28 2.68 3.59
C VAL A 47 -7.59 3.42 2.29
N LEU A 48 -6.56 3.69 1.50
CA LEU A 48 -6.69 4.25 0.16
C LEU A 48 -6.73 3.13 -0.87
N VAL A 49 -7.76 3.12 -1.71
CA VAL A 49 -7.81 2.23 -2.89
C VAL A 49 -7.54 3.03 -4.16
N VAL A 50 -6.61 2.55 -4.99
CA VAL A 50 -6.25 3.14 -6.28
C VAL A 50 -6.79 2.28 -7.41
N LEU A 51 -7.70 2.84 -8.19
CA LEU A 51 -8.34 2.22 -9.35
C LEU A 51 -7.89 2.88 -10.66
N GLY A 52 -8.13 2.22 -11.78
CA GLY A 52 -7.88 2.78 -13.11
C GLY A 52 -7.54 1.69 -14.13
N PRO A 53 -7.56 2.02 -15.43
CA PRO A 53 -7.24 1.06 -16.49
C PRO A 53 -5.79 0.59 -16.42
N SER A 54 -5.48 -0.52 -17.11
CA SER A 54 -4.09 -0.99 -17.28
C SER A 54 -3.25 0.09 -17.96
N GLY A 55 -2.02 0.29 -17.46
CA GLY A 55 -1.13 1.34 -17.97
C GLY A 55 -1.40 2.74 -17.45
N SER A 56 -2.38 2.97 -16.55
CA SER A 56 -2.65 4.29 -15.99
C SER A 56 -1.59 4.84 -15.01
N GLY A 57 -0.60 4.03 -14.63
CA GLY A 57 0.48 4.44 -13.73
C GLY A 57 0.37 3.95 -12.29
N LYS A 58 -0.65 3.15 -11.93
CA LYS A 58 -0.91 2.68 -10.55
C LYS A 58 0.29 2.00 -9.89
N SER A 59 0.83 0.96 -10.51
CA SER A 59 2.00 0.23 -9.99
C SER A 59 3.24 1.10 -9.96
N THR A 60 3.41 2.02 -10.93
CA THR A 60 4.51 2.98 -10.94
C THR A 60 4.41 3.94 -9.76
N LEU A 61 3.20 4.43 -9.43
CA LEU A 61 2.96 5.25 -8.25
C LEU A 61 3.34 4.52 -6.96
N LEU A 62 2.85 3.27 -6.78
CA LEU A 62 3.22 2.48 -5.60
C LEU A 62 4.74 2.26 -5.50
N ARG A 63 5.39 1.94 -6.62
CA ARG A 63 6.86 1.76 -6.66
C ARG A 63 7.61 3.04 -6.36
N ALA A 64 7.07 4.19 -6.78
CA ALA A 64 7.63 5.50 -6.43
C ALA A 64 7.51 5.80 -4.92
N ILE A 65 6.36 5.47 -4.30
CA ILE A 65 6.16 5.63 -2.85
C ILE A 65 7.19 4.83 -2.05
N ASN A 66 7.53 3.61 -2.48
CA ASN A 66 8.58 2.80 -1.85
C ASN A 66 9.99 3.06 -2.44
N HIS A 67 10.14 4.10 -3.26
CA HIS A 67 11.40 4.43 -3.95
C HIS A 67 12.04 3.24 -4.68
N LEU A 68 11.23 2.28 -5.15
CA LEU A 68 11.63 1.23 -6.08
C LEU A 68 11.76 1.80 -7.50
N GLU A 69 11.02 2.87 -7.77
CA GLU A 69 11.10 3.68 -8.97
C GLU A 69 11.42 5.12 -8.58
N GLN A 70 12.44 5.71 -9.21
CA GLN A 70 12.80 7.11 -8.98
C GLN A 70 11.90 8.01 -9.82
N LEU A 71 11.37 9.09 -9.22
CA LEU A 71 10.64 10.11 -9.92
C LEU A 71 11.59 10.99 -10.75
N ASP A 72 11.11 11.48 -11.90
CA ASP A 72 11.83 12.45 -12.72
C ASP A 72 11.69 13.88 -12.14
N ALA A 73 10.53 14.15 -11.48
CA ALA A 73 10.29 15.37 -10.71
C ALA A 73 9.25 15.09 -9.59
N GLY A 74 9.21 15.98 -8.60
CA GLY A 74 8.43 15.80 -7.40
C GLY A 74 9.14 14.98 -6.32
N HIS A 75 8.45 14.63 -5.26
CA HIS A 75 8.97 13.79 -4.18
C HIS A 75 7.83 13.09 -3.43
N VAL A 76 8.21 12.10 -2.63
CA VAL A 76 7.30 11.38 -1.73
C VAL A 76 7.81 11.52 -0.31
N GLU A 77 6.88 11.70 0.63
CA GLU A 77 7.14 11.64 2.07
C GLU A 77 6.38 10.49 2.69
N VAL A 78 7.02 9.80 3.64
CA VAL A 78 6.38 8.76 4.46
C VAL A 78 6.68 9.05 5.92
N GLY A 79 5.61 9.22 6.71
CA GLY A 79 5.71 9.69 8.10
C GLY A 79 6.39 11.06 8.23
N GLY A 80 6.19 11.96 7.25
CA GLY A 80 6.77 13.30 7.21
C GLY A 80 8.25 13.35 6.81
N GLU A 81 8.85 12.22 6.42
CA GLU A 81 10.24 12.16 5.94
C GLU A 81 10.29 11.91 4.43
N PRO A 82 11.02 12.72 3.64
CA PRO A 82 11.24 12.48 2.22
C PRO A 82 11.95 11.14 1.98
N ILE A 83 11.42 10.34 1.05
CA ILE A 83 11.96 9.02 0.70
C ILE A 83 12.97 9.14 -0.44
N GLY A 84 14.14 8.51 -0.28
CA GLY A 84 15.21 8.47 -1.28
C GLY A 84 16.01 9.76 -1.40
N VAL A 85 15.54 10.84 -0.81
CA VAL A 85 16.17 12.16 -0.88
C VAL A 85 16.20 12.83 0.51
N ARG A 86 17.01 13.88 0.64
CA ARG A 86 17.01 14.77 1.82
C ARG A 86 17.08 16.23 1.39
N HIS A 87 16.51 17.10 2.17
CA HIS A 87 16.71 18.53 2.00
C HIS A 87 18.16 18.92 2.33
N TYR A 88 18.82 19.61 1.40
CA TYR A 88 20.15 20.14 1.58
C TYR A 88 20.30 21.47 0.83
N ARG A 89 20.50 22.57 1.57
CA ARG A 89 20.69 23.93 1.02
C ARG A 89 19.61 24.35 0.00
N GLY A 90 18.33 24.09 0.31
CA GLY A 90 17.20 24.44 -0.54
C GLY A 90 16.99 23.55 -1.79
N ARG A 91 17.67 22.39 -1.87
CA ARG A 91 17.51 21.40 -2.94
C ARG A 91 17.37 20.00 -2.35
N PHE A 92 16.74 19.11 -3.10
CA PHE A 92 16.76 17.68 -2.77
C PHE A 92 18.11 17.08 -3.21
N LYS A 93 18.73 16.32 -2.32
CA LYS A 93 19.91 15.52 -2.58
C LYS A 93 19.58 14.04 -2.37
N GLU A 94 19.93 13.20 -3.33
CA GLU A 94 19.74 11.76 -3.27
C GLU A 94 20.49 11.14 -2.07
N LEU A 95 19.85 10.18 -1.41
CA LEU A 95 20.41 9.41 -0.31
C LEU A 95 21.23 8.22 -0.83
N GLY A 96 22.21 7.79 -0.03
CA GLY A 96 22.92 6.56 -0.33
C GLY A 96 22.05 5.31 -0.12
N GLN A 97 22.37 4.21 -0.83
CA GLN A 97 21.60 2.95 -0.82
C GLN A 97 21.36 2.36 0.59
N ARG A 98 22.29 2.57 1.53
CA ARG A 98 22.11 2.13 2.92
C ARG A 98 20.98 2.89 3.61
N GLN A 99 20.89 4.20 3.40
CA GLN A 99 19.83 5.05 3.98
C GLN A 99 18.47 4.74 3.36
N ILE A 100 18.43 4.57 2.04
CA ILE A 100 17.20 4.17 1.31
C ILE A 100 16.69 2.83 1.82
N ARG A 101 17.57 1.83 2.06
CA ARG A 101 17.14 0.55 2.64
C ARG A 101 16.52 0.69 4.04
N VAL A 102 17.05 1.59 4.87
CA VAL A 102 16.48 1.87 6.20
C VAL A 102 15.08 2.48 6.07
N GLN A 103 14.90 3.44 5.15
CA GLN A 103 13.61 4.06 4.89
C GLN A 103 12.59 3.05 4.35
N ARG A 104 12.97 2.21 3.37
CA ARG A 104 12.12 1.12 2.85
C ARG A 104 11.67 0.13 3.92
N GLY A 105 12.46 -0.07 4.98
CA GLY A 105 12.08 -0.90 6.10
C GLY A 105 10.88 -0.36 6.92
N ARG A 106 10.41 0.86 6.65
CA ARG A 106 9.21 1.46 7.25
C ARG A 106 7.97 1.30 6.36
N ILE A 107 8.14 0.73 5.17
CA ILE A 107 7.09 0.55 4.16
C ILE A 107 7.01 -0.92 3.82
N GLY A 108 5.86 -1.55 4.08
CA GLY A 108 5.55 -2.89 3.60
C GLY A 108 5.19 -2.84 2.12
N PHE A 109 5.64 -3.82 1.34
CA PHE A 109 5.26 -3.93 -0.07
C PHE A 109 4.88 -5.36 -0.41
N VAL A 110 3.68 -5.54 -0.94
CA VAL A 110 3.12 -6.81 -1.40
C VAL A 110 2.98 -6.75 -2.92
N PHE A 111 3.75 -7.58 -3.61
CA PHE A 111 3.79 -7.64 -5.07
C PHE A 111 2.68 -8.53 -5.64
N GLN A 112 2.29 -8.27 -6.87
CA GLN A 112 1.38 -9.08 -7.66
C GLN A 112 1.83 -10.55 -7.77
N ASN A 113 3.12 -10.80 -8.01
CA ASN A 113 3.70 -12.12 -8.23
C ASN A 113 4.35 -12.73 -6.98
N PHE A 114 3.83 -12.42 -5.77
CA PHE A 114 4.29 -12.92 -4.48
C PHE A 114 5.77 -12.62 -4.15
N ASN A 115 6.69 -12.85 -5.08
CA ASN A 115 8.14 -12.63 -5.00
C ASN A 115 8.78 -13.30 -3.75
N LEU A 116 8.32 -14.50 -3.40
CA LEU A 116 8.91 -15.27 -2.32
C LEU A 116 10.29 -15.82 -2.75
N PHE A 117 11.19 -15.96 -1.80
CA PHE A 117 12.47 -16.63 -1.99
C PHE A 117 12.23 -18.14 -2.10
N PRO A 118 12.44 -18.78 -3.28
CA PRO A 118 12.02 -20.17 -3.50
C PRO A 118 12.83 -21.18 -2.70
N HIS A 119 14.02 -20.82 -2.24
CA HIS A 119 14.94 -21.64 -1.44
C HIS A 119 14.73 -21.50 0.08
N LEU A 120 13.81 -20.64 0.51
CA LEU A 120 13.45 -20.44 1.92
C LEU A 120 12.05 -21.01 2.19
N THR A 121 11.84 -21.51 3.41
CA THR A 121 10.50 -21.88 3.89
C THR A 121 9.60 -20.63 4.04
N ALA A 122 8.30 -20.80 4.26
CA ALA A 122 7.40 -19.68 4.56
C ALA A 122 7.90 -18.90 5.79
N LEU A 123 8.29 -19.60 6.84
CA LEU A 123 8.84 -19.02 8.06
C LEU A 123 10.12 -18.21 7.80
N ASP A 124 11.06 -18.76 7.06
CA ASP A 124 12.32 -18.09 6.76
C ASP A 124 12.13 -16.93 5.77
N ASN A 125 11.17 -16.99 4.87
CA ASN A 125 10.76 -15.85 4.03
C ASN A 125 10.31 -14.66 4.87
N VAL A 126 9.49 -14.89 5.89
CA VAL A 126 9.01 -13.84 6.80
C VAL A 126 10.12 -13.33 7.71
N ALA A 127 10.94 -14.23 8.25
CA ALA A 127 12.03 -13.88 9.18
C ALA A 127 13.23 -13.20 8.51
N ALA A 128 13.39 -13.30 7.18
CA ALA A 128 14.57 -12.85 6.46
C ALA A 128 14.90 -11.36 6.64
N ALA A 129 13.89 -10.49 6.49
CA ALA A 129 14.09 -9.04 6.52
C ALA A 129 14.50 -8.50 7.91
N PRO A 130 13.88 -8.88 9.03
CA PRO A 130 14.29 -8.48 10.37
C PRO A 130 15.76 -8.89 10.69
N VAL A 131 16.16 -10.10 10.28
CA VAL A 131 17.54 -10.57 10.47
C VAL A 131 18.52 -9.79 9.60
N ALA A 132 18.23 -9.65 8.30
CA ALA A 132 19.11 -8.96 7.36
C ALA A 132 19.32 -7.46 7.67
N THR A 133 18.32 -6.82 8.32
CA THR A 133 18.40 -5.43 8.75
C THR A 133 19.01 -5.26 10.15
N GLY A 134 19.29 -6.34 10.86
CA GLY A 134 19.81 -6.31 12.22
C GLY A 134 18.80 -5.84 13.27
N ARG A 135 17.49 -5.84 12.94
CA ARG A 135 16.42 -5.44 13.87
C ARG A 135 16.04 -6.54 14.86
N ALA A 136 16.36 -7.79 14.55
CA ALA A 136 16.11 -8.94 15.42
C ALA A 136 17.18 -10.01 15.23
N THR A 137 17.44 -10.78 16.27
CA THR A 137 18.18 -12.04 16.18
C THR A 137 17.39 -13.05 15.35
N ARG A 138 18.06 -14.12 14.89
CA ARG A 138 17.39 -15.17 14.12
C ARG A 138 16.26 -15.85 14.93
N ALA A 139 16.46 -16.05 16.22
CA ALA A 139 15.46 -16.67 17.09
C ALA A 139 14.22 -15.79 17.24
N GLU A 140 14.40 -14.50 17.59
CA GLU A 140 13.31 -13.52 17.72
C GLU A 140 12.56 -13.33 16.40
N ALA A 141 13.28 -13.24 15.25
CA ALA A 141 12.68 -13.09 13.95
C ALA A 141 11.80 -14.31 13.57
N ARG A 142 12.26 -15.54 13.88
CA ARG A 142 11.45 -16.75 13.63
C ARG A 142 10.23 -16.86 14.56
N GLU A 143 10.34 -16.43 15.80
CA GLU A 143 9.19 -16.38 16.73
C GLU A 143 8.12 -15.41 16.22
N ARG A 144 8.51 -14.18 15.87
CA ARG A 144 7.59 -13.19 15.24
C ARG A 144 7.01 -13.70 13.93
N ALA A 145 7.82 -14.35 13.11
CA ALA A 145 7.38 -14.92 11.85
C ALA A 145 6.29 -16.00 12.04
N ARG A 146 6.39 -16.85 13.10
CA ARG A 146 5.32 -17.81 13.42
C ARG A 146 4.02 -17.13 13.78
N ALA A 147 4.08 -16.10 14.63
CA ALA A 147 2.89 -15.31 14.99
C ALA A 147 2.26 -14.62 13.77
N LEU A 148 3.07 -14.09 12.84
CA LEU A 148 2.56 -13.48 11.60
C LEU A 148 1.97 -14.52 10.64
N LEU A 149 2.56 -15.71 10.52
CA LEU A 149 2.00 -16.80 9.72
C LEU A 149 0.69 -17.32 10.32
N ASP A 150 0.58 -17.40 11.64
CA ASP A 150 -0.67 -17.74 12.32
C ASP A 150 -1.76 -16.69 12.04
N ARG A 151 -1.42 -15.41 12.14
CA ARG A 151 -2.35 -14.30 11.83
C ARG A 151 -2.91 -14.35 10.40
N VAL A 152 -2.14 -14.86 9.42
CA VAL A 152 -2.62 -15.05 8.05
C VAL A 152 -3.14 -16.46 7.78
N GLY A 153 -3.39 -17.28 8.82
CA GLY A 153 -3.95 -18.62 8.72
C GLY A 153 -3.02 -19.67 8.11
N LEU A 154 -1.70 -19.54 8.35
CA LEU A 154 -0.68 -20.42 7.79
C LEU A 154 0.27 -21.05 8.84
N ALA A 155 -0.16 -21.16 10.08
CA ALA A 155 0.64 -21.75 11.16
C ALA A 155 1.19 -23.14 10.77
N GLU A 156 0.32 -24.04 10.26
CA GLU A 156 0.66 -25.39 9.83
C GLU A 156 1.53 -25.47 8.55
N ARG A 157 1.72 -24.35 7.88
CA ARG A 157 2.51 -24.24 6.63
C ARG A 157 3.86 -23.52 6.83
N ALA A 158 4.25 -23.22 8.07
CA ALA A 158 5.45 -22.47 8.39
C ALA A 158 6.72 -23.05 7.77
N GLU A 159 6.88 -24.37 7.77
CA GLU A 159 8.05 -25.05 7.23
C GLU A 159 7.89 -25.45 5.74
N SER A 160 6.77 -25.08 5.08
CA SER A 160 6.55 -25.36 3.65
C SER A 160 7.37 -24.39 2.78
N TYR A 161 7.91 -24.91 1.66
CA TYR A 161 8.55 -24.10 0.62
C TYR A 161 7.50 -23.51 -0.32
N PRO A 162 7.77 -22.37 -1.02
CA PRO A 162 6.81 -21.74 -1.93
C PRO A 162 6.17 -22.69 -2.94
N ARG A 163 6.92 -23.64 -3.52
CA ARG A 163 6.42 -24.65 -4.46
C ARG A 163 5.37 -25.62 -3.87
N GLN A 164 5.25 -25.67 -2.55
CA GLN A 164 4.32 -26.54 -1.82
C GLN A 164 3.06 -25.78 -1.38
N LEU A 165 2.98 -24.49 -1.70
CA LEU A 165 1.91 -23.58 -1.31
C LEU A 165 1.06 -23.22 -2.54
N SER A 166 -0.27 -23.13 -2.35
CA SER A 166 -1.16 -22.54 -3.37
C SER A 166 -0.83 -21.07 -3.60
N GLY A 167 -1.32 -20.46 -4.69
CA GLY A 167 -1.15 -19.04 -4.98
C GLY A 167 -1.63 -18.15 -3.84
N GLY A 168 -2.83 -18.42 -3.31
CA GLY A 168 -3.37 -17.69 -2.16
C GLY A 168 -2.55 -17.86 -0.88
N GLN A 169 -1.99 -19.06 -0.64
CA GLN A 169 -1.06 -19.28 0.47
C GLN A 169 0.24 -18.51 0.29
N GLN A 170 0.82 -18.51 -0.93
CA GLN A 170 2.02 -17.72 -1.22
C GLN A 170 1.80 -16.23 -1.02
N GLN A 171 0.65 -15.70 -1.44
CA GLN A 171 0.29 -14.31 -1.23
C GLN A 171 0.14 -13.97 0.25
N ARG A 172 -0.48 -14.84 1.03
CA ARG A 172 -0.59 -14.65 2.49
C ARG A 172 0.79 -14.70 3.18
N VAL A 173 1.74 -15.52 2.72
CA VAL A 173 3.14 -15.46 3.18
C VAL A 173 3.79 -14.12 2.78
N ALA A 174 3.53 -13.60 1.56
CA ALA A 174 4.06 -12.30 1.13
C ALA A 174 3.51 -11.15 1.99
N ILE A 175 2.23 -11.21 2.40
CA ILE A 175 1.63 -10.27 3.34
C ILE A 175 2.30 -10.37 4.72
N ALA A 176 2.46 -11.57 5.28
CA ALA A 176 3.16 -11.78 6.56
C ALA A 176 4.61 -11.24 6.51
N ARG A 177 5.31 -11.46 5.39
CA ARG A 177 6.66 -10.90 5.16
C ARG A 177 6.68 -9.37 5.14
N ALA A 178 5.69 -8.73 4.53
CA ALA A 178 5.58 -7.28 4.51
C ALA A 178 5.36 -6.70 5.91
N LEU A 179 4.65 -7.41 6.78
CA LEU A 179 4.41 -7.04 8.19
C LEU A 179 5.64 -7.23 9.10
N ALA A 180 6.62 -8.05 8.71
CA ALA A 180 7.70 -8.49 9.59
C ALA A 180 8.63 -7.36 10.09
N LEU A 181 8.67 -6.22 9.40
CA LEU A 181 9.42 -5.02 9.81
C LEU A 181 8.57 -3.99 10.56
N GLU A 182 7.30 -4.31 10.88
CA GLU A 182 6.35 -3.42 11.56
C GLU A 182 6.24 -2.06 10.82
N PRO A 183 5.86 -2.07 9.52
CA PRO A 183 5.83 -0.87 8.72
C PRO A 183 4.70 0.07 9.14
N GLY A 184 4.90 1.39 8.94
CA GLY A 184 3.86 2.40 9.16
C GLY A 184 2.81 2.45 8.06
N VAL A 185 3.11 1.91 6.87
CA VAL A 185 2.20 1.79 5.72
C VAL A 185 2.50 0.52 4.95
N ILE A 186 1.46 -0.12 4.40
CA ILE A 186 1.59 -1.28 3.51
C ILE A 186 1.00 -0.96 2.15
N LEU A 187 1.78 -1.22 1.11
CA LEU A 187 1.44 -1.02 -0.28
C LEU A 187 1.11 -2.37 -0.92
N PHE A 188 -0.04 -2.49 -1.56
CA PHE A 188 -0.48 -3.69 -2.26
C PHE A 188 -0.59 -3.40 -3.77
N ASP A 189 0.24 -4.05 -4.57
CA ASP A 189 0.24 -3.94 -6.04
C ASP A 189 -0.52 -5.13 -6.63
N GLU A 190 -1.82 -4.98 -6.86
CA GLU A 190 -2.74 -5.98 -7.41
C GLU A 190 -2.64 -7.35 -6.71
N PRO A 191 -2.90 -7.45 -5.41
CA PRO A 191 -2.60 -8.63 -4.60
C PRO A 191 -3.38 -9.90 -4.97
N THR A 192 -4.41 -9.80 -5.82
CA THR A 192 -5.29 -10.91 -6.19
C THR A 192 -5.21 -11.28 -7.67
N SER A 193 -4.57 -10.46 -8.52
CA SER A 193 -4.61 -10.63 -9.98
C SER A 193 -3.90 -11.87 -10.52
N ALA A 194 -3.00 -12.47 -9.74
CA ALA A 194 -2.30 -13.71 -10.08
C ALA A 194 -2.94 -14.98 -9.44
N LEU A 195 -4.16 -14.85 -8.89
CA LEU A 195 -4.84 -15.91 -8.17
C LEU A 195 -6.03 -16.47 -8.96
N ASP A 196 -6.31 -17.75 -8.73
CA ASP A 196 -7.58 -18.34 -9.13
C ASP A 196 -8.74 -17.67 -8.36
N PRO A 197 -9.92 -17.46 -8.99
CA PRO A 197 -11.04 -16.74 -8.38
C PRO A 197 -11.48 -17.28 -7.01
N GLU A 198 -11.39 -18.59 -6.80
CA GLU A 198 -11.73 -19.25 -5.53
C GLU A 198 -10.80 -18.90 -4.36
N LEU A 199 -9.55 -18.46 -4.67
CA LEU A 199 -8.55 -18.09 -3.68
C LEU A 199 -8.54 -16.59 -3.34
N VAL A 200 -9.20 -15.75 -4.14
CA VAL A 200 -9.25 -14.30 -3.98
C VAL A 200 -9.82 -13.91 -2.62
N GLY A 201 -10.93 -14.55 -2.22
CA GLY A 201 -11.61 -14.25 -0.96
C GLY A 201 -10.74 -14.40 0.28
N GLU A 202 -9.87 -15.44 0.31
CA GLU A 202 -8.97 -15.68 1.45
C GLU A 202 -7.93 -14.56 1.62
N VAL A 203 -7.41 -14.04 0.51
CA VAL A 203 -6.42 -12.95 0.53
C VAL A 203 -7.07 -11.62 0.90
N LEU A 204 -8.25 -11.32 0.33
CA LEU A 204 -9.01 -10.12 0.65
C LEU A 204 -9.44 -10.09 2.12
N ALA A 205 -9.78 -11.22 2.72
CA ALA A 205 -10.11 -11.32 4.14
C ALA A 205 -8.93 -10.91 5.03
N VAL A 206 -7.70 -11.32 4.70
CA VAL A 206 -6.50 -10.89 5.42
C VAL A 206 -6.26 -9.39 5.27
N ILE A 207 -6.43 -8.82 4.07
CA ILE A 207 -6.26 -7.37 3.86
C ILE A 207 -7.32 -6.58 4.63
N LYS A 208 -8.56 -7.08 4.69
CA LYS A 208 -9.65 -6.49 5.48
C LYS A 208 -9.35 -6.52 6.98
N ASP A 209 -8.79 -7.60 7.52
CA ASP A 209 -8.33 -7.67 8.91
C ASP A 209 -7.26 -6.61 9.21
N LEU A 210 -6.31 -6.40 8.30
CA LEU A 210 -5.32 -5.34 8.43
C LEU A 210 -5.94 -3.94 8.40
N ALA A 211 -6.93 -3.70 7.55
CA ALA A 211 -7.68 -2.46 7.48
C ALA A 211 -8.40 -2.17 8.81
N THR A 212 -9.12 -3.15 9.35
CA THR A 212 -9.86 -3.00 10.61
C THR A 212 -8.94 -2.84 11.82
N SER A 213 -7.69 -3.31 11.76
CA SER A 213 -6.69 -3.10 12.82
C SER A 213 -6.07 -1.68 12.84
N GLY A 214 -6.50 -0.77 11.96
CA GLY A 214 -6.00 0.61 11.88
C GLY A 214 -4.66 0.74 11.17
N THR A 215 -4.24 -0.26 10.40
CA THR A 215 -3.03 -0.20 9.57
C THR A 215 -3.27 0.71 8.37
N THR A 216 -2.34 1.60 8.07
CA THR A 216 -2.41 2.42 6.84
C THR A 216 -2.16 1.55 5.63
N LEU A 217 -3.10 1.53 4.68
CA LEU A 217 -3.01 0.70 3.47
C LEU A 217 -3.17 1.56 2.21
N ILE A 218 -2.36 1.29 1.19
CA ILE A 218 -2.59 1.77 -0.18
C ILE A 218 -2.71 0.53 -1.06
N VAL A 219 -3.89 0.32 -1.64
CA VAL A 219 -4.22 -0.90 -2.37
C VAL A 219 -4.55 -0.59 -3.83
N VAL A 220 -3.72 -1.03 -4.75
CA VAL A 220 -4.06 -1.09 -6.18
C VAL A 220 -4.80 -2.39 -6.43
N THR A 221 -6.03 -2.34 -6.92
CA THR A 221 -6.86 -3.53 -7.15
C THR A 221 -7.88 -3.30 -8.25
N HIS A 222 -8.43 -4.38 -8.79
CA HIS A 222 -9.61 -4.40 -9.65
C HIS A 222 -10.88 -4.89 -8.92
N GLU A 223 -10.76 -5.23 -7.65
CA GLU A 223 -11.85 -5.75 -6.80
C GLU A 223 -12.73 -4.61 -6.28
N ILE A 224 -13.72 -4.18 -7.09
CA ILE A 224 -14.62 -3.05 -6.73
C ILE A 224 -15.44 -3.36 -5.48
N GLY A 225 -15.88 -4.61 -5.28
CA GLY A 225 -16.60 -5.04 -4.08
C GLY A 225 -15.78 -4.82 -2.82
N PHE A 226 -14.50 -5.22 -2.85
CA PHE A 226 -13.56 -4.99 -1.76
C PHE A 226 -13.34 -3.49 -1.51
N ALA A 227 -13.12 -2.70 -2.58
CA ALA A 227 -12.95 -1.25 -2.45
C ALA A 227 -14.15 -0.57 -1.77
N ARG A 228 -15.38 -1.00 -2.09
CA ARG A 228 -16.63 -0.50 -1.46
C ARG A 228 -16.70 -0.79 0.02
N GLU A 229 -16.19 -1.95 0.43
CA GLU A 229 -16.33 -2.45 1.79
C GLU A 229 -15.29 -1.87 2.75
N VAL A 230 -14.06 -1.66 2.27
CA VAL A 230 -12.92 -1.38 3.16
C VAL A 230 -12.27 -0.02 2.96
N ALA A 231 -12.45 0.64 1.81
CA ALA A 231 -11.77 1.89 1.54
C ALA A 231 -12.37 3.06 2.34
N ASP A 232 -11.53 3.87 2.95
CA ASP A 232 -11.89 5.19 3.45
C ASP A 232 -11.95 6.19 2.29
N SER A 233 -11.02 6.06 1.33
CA SER A 233 -10.97 6.87 0.11
C SER A 233 -10.58 6.05 -1.12
N VAL A 234 -11.05 6.50 -2.27
CA VAL A 234 -10.76 5.92 -3.58
C VAL A 234 -10.18 6.98 -4.50
N VAL A 235 -9.09 6.63 -5.17
CA VAL A 235 -8.48 7.43 -6.24
C VAL A 235 -8.66 6.71 -7.56
N PHE A 236 -9.22 7.39 -8.54
CA PHE A 236 -9.26 6.92 -9.93
C PHE A 236 -8.13 7.57 -10.73
N LEU A 237 -7.21 6.74 -11.23
CA LEU A 237 -6.03 7.13 -11.99
C LEU A 237 -6.23 6.82 -13.48
N ASP A 238 -6.07 7.81 -14.36
CA ASP A 238 -6.07 7.62 -15.80
C ASP A 238 -5.04 8.55 -16.47
N GLY A 239 -4.31 8.03 -17.46
CA GLY A 239 -3.27 8.79 -18.16
C GLY A 239 -2.19 9.41 -17.26
N GLY A 240 -1.85 8.73 -16.16
CA GLY A 240 -0.85 9.21 -15.19
C GLY A 240 -1.31 10.35 -14.29
N ARG A 241 -2.62 10.64 -14.22
CA ARG A 241 -3.21 11.72 -13.42
C ARG A 241 -4.29 11.19 -12.49
N VAL A 242 -4.44 11.82 -11.34
CA VAL A 242 -5.64 11.64 -10.50
C VAL A 242 -6.79 12.36 -11.21
N VAL A 243 -7.77 11.58 -11.64
CA VAL A 243 -8.96 12.06 -12.38
C VAL A 243 -10.11 12.34 -11.43
N GLU A 244 -10.26 11.48 -10.42
CA GLU A 244 -11.29 11.59 -9.41
C GLU A 244 -10.79 11.01 -8.09
N GLN A 245 -11.14 11.64 -6.97
CA GLN A 245 -10.83 11.17 -5.63
C GLN A 245 -11.98 11.50 -4.68
N GLY A 246 -12.26 10.61 -3.75
CA GLY A 246 -13.28 10.80 -2.73
C GLY A 246 -13.64 9.52 -2.01
N PRO A 247 -14.67 9.54 -1.14
CA PRO A 247 -15.16 8.35 -0.48
C PRO A 247 -15.74 7.35 -1.49
N PRO A 248 -15.77 6.03 -1.18
CA PRO A 248 -16.32 5.00 -2.06
C PRO A 248 -17.76 5.29 -2.54
N SER A 249 -18.59 5.87 -1.69
CA SER A 249 -19.96 6.25 -2.03
C SER A 249 -20.05 7.27 -3.17
N GLU A 250 -19.07 8.16 -3.29
CA GLU A 250 -19.03 9.14 -4.39
C GLU A 250 -18.37 8.52 -5.63
N VAL A 251 -17.12 8.03 -5.51
CA VAL A 251 -16.35 7.59 -6.67
C VAL A 251 -16.89 6.30 -7.30
N LEU A 252 -17.39 5.34 -6.49
CA LEU A 252 -17.85 4.03 -7.00
C LEU A 252 -19.36 3.96 -7.26
N SER A 253 -20.17 4.80 -6.61
CA SER A 253 -21.63 4.74 -6.74
C SER A 253 -22.22 5.90 -7.51
N ALA A 254 -21.60 7.08 -7.46
CA ALA A 254 -22.05 8.30 -8.12
C ALA A 254 -20.88 9.08 -8.75
N PRO A 255 -20.05 8.44 -9.62
CA PRO A 255 -18.87 9.07 -10.19
C PRO A 255 -19.22 10.34 -10.97
N ARG A 256 -18.46 11.41 -10.73
CA ARG A 256 -18.68 12.72 -11.37
C ARG A 256 -17.97 12.81 -12.71
N HIS A 257 -16.78 12.20 -12.82
CA HIS A 257 -15.98 12.29 -14.03
C HIS A 257 -16.42 11.28 -15.10
N PRO A 258 -16.54 11.66 -16.39
CA PRO A 258 -16.99 10.76 -17.45
C PRO A 258 -16.10 9.50 -17.61
N ARG A 259 -14.78 9.65 -17.44
CA ARG A 259 -13.84 8.53 -17.53
C ARG A 259 -14.01 7.51 -16.41
N THR A 260 -14.29 7.97 -15.18
CA THR A 260 -14.60 7.09 -14.04
C THR A 260 -15.86 6.29 -14.31
N ARG A 261 -16.92 6.96 -14.82
CA ARG A 261 -18.19 6.31 -15.20
C ARG A 261 -17.99 5.26 -16.28
N GLU A 262 -17.25 5.59 -17.34
CA GLU A 262 -16.93 4.66 -18.42
C GLU A 262 -16.19 3.43 -17.92
N PHE A 263 -15.19 3.61 -17.07
CA PHE A 263 -14.44 2.51 -16.48
C PHE A 263 -15.32 1.60 -15.64
N LEU A 264 -16.08 2.18 -14.69
CA LEU A 264 -16.94 1.41 -13.79
C LEU A 264 -18.04 0.65 -14.52
N SER A 265 -18.63 1.22 -15.60
CA SER A 265 -19.65 0.53 -16.40
C SER A 265 -19.15 -0.71 -17.15
N ARG A 266 -17.82 -0.88 -17.27
CA ARG A 266 -17.21 -2.07 -17.90
C ARG A 266 -16.79 -3.14 -16.89
N VAL A 267 -16.67 -2.78 -15.62
CA VAL A 267 -16.15 -3.64 -14.57
C VAL A 267 -17.25 -4.10 -13.61
N LEU A 268 -18.35 -3.36 -13.53
CA LEU A 268 -19.57 -3.69 -12.79
C LEU A 268 -20.60 -4.36 -13.72
#